data_d717d12da6e05695df2831e391c7518d
#
_entry.id   d717d12da6e05695df2831e391c7518d
#
_cell.length_a   1.000
_cell.length_b   1.000
_cell.length_c   1.000
_cell.angle_alpha   90.00
_cell.angle_beta   90.00
_cell.angle_gamma   90.00
#
_symmetry.space_group_name_H-M   'P 1'
#
loop_
_entity.id
_entity.type
_entity.pdbx_description
1 polymer ?
#
loop_
_entity_poly.entity_id
_entity_poly.type
_entity_poly.pdbx_seq_one_letter_code
_entity_poly.pdbx_strand_id
1 'polypeptide(L)'
;MLSCRPSSIGLLVLIALVLQSPISARASAKSSSYDEQVCDPLADYFLGMEDYPEAIRRHRIVINRNPTNALAHYHLGFAYGVVGQHRQELAEYQKAIGLGLDDWQLFLNLGLLYLDSGQTRDATEVLRLAALLGPERPETHFNLALAYERRGALAQAEQEALLSLRIDPSQPDARNTLGAIYAEEGNYVRASQEWNELVGEIPDYAPARTNLAILQHVESNGSKGAPDSSGFIRIP
;
A
#
# COMPACT_ATOMS: atom_id res chain seq x y z
N MET A 1 23.26 25.59 -6.18
CA MET A 1 21.84 25.17 -6.10
C MET A 1 21.81 23.91 -5.27
N LEU A 2 21.60 24.06 -3.97
CA LEU A 2 21.52 22.93 -3.01
C LEU A 2 20.06 22.44 -3.00
N SER A 3 19.82 21.25 -3.57
CA SER A 3 18.52 20.58 -3.47
C SER A 3 18.38 20.07 -2.04
N CYS A 4 17.56 20.73 -1.22
CA CYS A 4 17.09 20.16 0.04
C CYS A 4 16.19 18.94 -0.28
N ARG A 5 16.76 17.75 -0.23
CA ARG A 5 15.98 16.53 -0.03
C ARG A 5 15.48 16.58 1.43
N PRO A 6 14.19 16.42 1.71
CA PRO A 6 13.75 16.18 3.08
C PRO A 6 14.47 14.93 3.57
N SER A 7 15.20 15.05 4.68
CA SER A 7 15.96 13.92 5.20
C SER A 7 14.98 12.85 5.65
N SER A 8 15.12 11.64 5.07
CA SER A 8 14.41 10.42 5.46
C SER A 8 14.47 10.15 6.99
N ILE A 9 15.44 10.76 7.65
CA ILE A 9 15.68 10.69 9.10
C ILE A 9 14.51 11.26 9.93
N GLY A 10 13.85 12.33 9.46
CA GLY A 10 12.74 12.95 10.19
C GLY A 10 11.50 12.07 10.26
N LEU A 11 11.20 11.35 9.20
CA LEU A 11 10.03 10.47 9.14
C LEU A 11 10.30 9.15 9.88
N LEU A 12 11.50 8.57 9.75
CA LEU A 12 11.91 7.40 10.52
C LEU A 12 11.88 7.65 12.03
N VAL A 13 12.23 8.83 12.47
CA VAL A 13 12.11 9.23 13.90
C VAL A 13 10.64 9.32 14.32
N LEU A 14 9.75 9.82 13.46
CA LEU A 14 8.32 9.89 13.75
C LEU A 14 7.68 8.49 13.77
N ILE A 15 8.02 7.64 12.80
CA ILE A 15 7.59 6.24 12.74
C ILE A 15 8.17 5.44 13.91
N ALA A 16 9.46 5.65 14.25
CA ALA A 16 10.10 5.00 15.41
C ALA A 16 9.47 5.40 16.73
N LEU A 17 9.06 6.67 16.89
CA LEU A 17 8.33 7.14 18.09
C LEU A 17 6.93 6.52 18.18
N VAL A 18 6.28 6.30 17.05
CA VAL A 18 4.98 5.59 16.99
C VAL A 18 5.15 4.13 17.39
N LEU A 19 6.24 3.47 16.96
CA LEU A 19 6.51 2.05 17.27
C LEU A 19 6.96 1.81 18.72
N GLN A 20 7.54 2.82 19.41
CA GLN A 20 8.05 2.68 20.77
C GLN A 20 6.97 2.83 21.85
N SER A 21 5.76 3.26 21.51
CA SER A 21 4.66 3.37 22.46
C SER A 21 3.87 2.06 22.51
N PRO A 22 3.61 1.46 23.68
CA PRO A 22 2.82 0.24 23.77
C PRO A 22 1.39 0.50 23.23
N ILE A 23 1.01 -0.26 22.21
CA ILE A 23 -0.28 -0.16 21.51
C ILE A 23 -1.47 -0.26 22.47
N SER A 24 -1.33 -1.07 23.54
CA SER A 24 -2.35 -1.21 24.59
C SER A 24 -2.60 0.07 25.37
N ALA A 25 -1.61 0.94 25.55
CA ALA A 25 -1.77 2.24 26.22
C ALA A 25 -2.47 3.27 25.32
N ARG A 26 -2.36 3.13 23.99
CA ARG A 26 -3.01 4.01 23.00
C ARG A 26 -4.49 3.65 22.78
N ALA A 27 -4.83 2.37 22.73
CA ALA A 27 -6.21 1.93 22.50
C ALA A 27 -7.16 2.36 23.62
N SER A 28 -6.68 2.44 24.88
CA SER A 28 -7.49 2.84 26.03
C SER A 28 -7.72 4.35 26.16
N ALA A 29 -6.85 5.18 25.59
CA ALA A 29 -6.92 6.65 25.70
C ALA A 29 -7.72 7.31 24.55
N LYS A 30 -7.97 6.59 23.44
CA LYS A 30 -8.44 7.16 22.18
C LYS A 30 -9.92 6.99 21.87
N SER A 31 -10.68 6.21 22.63
CA SER A 31 -12.13 6.03 22.33
C SER A 31 -12.96 7.30 22.50
N SER A 32 -12.41 8.37 23.06
CA SER A 32 -13.13 9.60 23.38
C SER A 32 -12.80 10.81 22.49
N SER A 33 -11.75 10.77 21.67
CA SER A 33 -11.31 11.96 20.92
C SER A 33 -11.61 11.94 19.41
N TYR A 34 -11.96 10.79 18.85
CA TYR A 34 -12.29 10.70 17.42
C TYR A 34 -13.68 11.23 17.08
N ASP A 35 -14.63 11.20 18.05
CA ASP A 35 -15.99 11.70 17.85
C ASP A 35 -16.07 13.24 17.71
N GLU A 36 -15.00 13.99 18.06
CA GLU A 36 -14.98 15.45 17.95
C GLU A 36 -14.29 15.98 16.68
N GLN A 37 -13.61 15.13 15.90
CA GLN A 37 -12.98 15.55 14.65
C GLN A 37 -13.87 15.26 13.43
N VAL A 38 -15.10 15.75 13.47
CA VAL A 38 -15.97 15.69 12.29
C VAL A 38 -15.36 16.56 11.19
N CYS A 39 -14.99 15.93 10.09
CA CYS A 39 -14.68 16.66 8.87
C CYS A 39 -15.91 17.45 8.41
N ASP A 40 -15.71 18.54 7.69
CA ASP A 40 -16.84 19.26 7.10
C ASP A 40 -17.60 18.32 6.15
N PRO A 41 -18.89 17.99 6.43
CA PRO A 41 -19.64 17.02 5.63
C PRO A 41 -19.71 17.40 4.14
N LEU A 42 -19.57 18.68 3.82
CA LEU A 42 -19.55 19.15 2.44
C LEU A 42 -18.19 18.90 1.77
N ALA A 43 -17.08 18.97 2.52
CA ALA A 43 -15.75 18.63 2.01
C ALA A 43 -15.67 17.11 1.70
N ASP A 44 -16.19 16.28 2.60
CA ASP A 44 -16.26 14.83 2.42
C ASP A 44 -17.23 14.44 1.29
N TYR A 45 -18.34 15.18 1.12
CA TYR A 45 -19.26 14.96 0.01
C TYR A 45 -18.56 15.11 -1.34
N PHE A 46 -17.78 16.17 -1.56
CA PHE A 46 -17.04 16.36 -2.82
C PHE A 46 -15.95 15.30 -3.02
N LEU A 47 -15.34 14.84 -1.95
CA LEU A 47 -14.40 13.71 -2.01
C LEU A 47 -15.10 12.43 -2.48
N GLY A 48 -16.28 12.13 -1.94
CA GLY A 48 -17.09 10.98 -2.34
C GLY A 48 -17.69 11.09 -3.75
N MET A 49 -17.86 12.33 -4.25
CA MET A 49 -18.30 12.59 -5.63
C MET A 49 -17.16 12.65 -6.64
N GLU A 50 -15.93 12.38 -6.20
CA GLU A 50 -14.70 12.44 -7.01
C GLU A 50 -14.42 13.83 -7.62
N ASP A 51 -15.04 14.89 -7.07
CA ASP A 51 -14.71 16.27 -7.42
C ASP A 51 -13.50 16.74 -6.59
N TYR A 52 -12.33 16.18 -6.92
CA TYR A 52 -11.10 16.42 -6.18
C TYR A 52 -10.65 17.91 -6.15
N PRO A 53 -10.81 18.71 -7.22
CA PRO A 53 -10.52 20.15 -7.15
C PRO A 53 -11.36 20.87 -6.08
N GLU A 54 -12.65 20.59 -6.00
CA GLU A 54 -13.51 21.19 -4.99
C GLU A 54 -13.26 20.61 -3.60
N ALA A 55 -13.01 19.29 -3.49
CA ALA A 55 -12.61 18.65 -2.24
C ALA A 55 -11.34 19.27 -1.66
N ILE A 56 -10.30 19.49 -2.48
CA ILE A 56 -9.06 20.18 -2.09
C ILE A 56 -9.36 21.58 -1.58
N ARG A 57 -10.17 22.35 -2.31
CA ARG A 57 -10.54 23.70 -1.90
C ARG A 57 -11.24 23.72 -0.55
N ARG A 58 -12.16 22.79 -0.32
CA ARG A 58 -12.96 22.68 0.90
C ARG A 58 -12.14 22.21 2.09
N HIS A 59 -11.35 21.15 1.95
CA HIS A 59 -10.48 20.67 3.04
C HIS A 59 -9.46 21.74 3.45
N ARG A 60 -8.94 22.55 2.51
CA ARG A 60 -8.09 23.71 2.86
C ARG A 60 -8.83 24.75 3.70
N ILE A 61 -10.12 25.00 3.46
CA ILE A 61 -10.92 25.90 4.31
C ILE A 61 -11.08 25.30 5.71
N VAL A 62 -11.34 24.00 5.82
CA VAL A 62 -11.43 23.29 7.12
C VAL A 62 -10.12 23.46 7.90
N ILE A 63 -8.99 23.15 7.27
CA ILE A 63 -7.67 23.25 7.88
C ILE A 63 -7.32 24.70 8.30
N ASN A 64 -7.70 25.70 7.49
CA ASN A 64 -7.48 27.10 7.85
C ASN A 64 -8.27 27.52 9.11
N ARG A 65 -9.44 26.91 9.33
CA ARG A 65 -10.26 27.14 10.54
C ARG A 65 -9.79 26.32 11.74
N ASN A 66 -9.36 25.10 11.48
CA ASN A 66 -8.88 24.15 12.47
C ASN A 66 -7.60 23.43 11.98
N PRO A 67 -6.41 24.04 12.16
CA PRO A 67 -5.14 23.45 11.70
C PRO A 67 -4.74 22.14 12.37
N THR A 68 -5.42 21.74 13.43
CA THR A 68 -5.16 20.49 14.17
C THR A 68 -6.14 19.37 13.81
N ASN A 69 -7.00 19.58 12.79
CA ASN A 69 -7.89 18.54 12.30
C ASN A 69 -7.11 17.51 11.47
N ALA A 70 -6.67 16.43 12.12
CA ALA A 70 -5.87 15.39 11.49
C ALA A 70 -6.58 14.68 10.33
N LEU A 71 -7.90 14.47 10.45
CA LEU A 71 -8.70 13.83 9.41
C LEU A 71 -8.80 14.72 8.15
N ALA A 72 -8.95 16.04 8.32
CA ALA A 72 -8.96 16.97 7.20
C ALA A 72 -7.61 16.98 6.45
N HIS A 73 -6.49 16.87 7.16
CA HIS A 73 -5.17 16.70 6.54
C HIS A 73 -5.07 15.39 5.77
N TYR A 74 -5.58 14.28 6.32
CA TYR A 74 -5.60 13.00 5.61
C TYR A 74 -6.42 13.08 4.32
N HIS A 75 -7.66 13.59 4.37
CA HIS A 75 -8.54 13.72 3.21
C HIS A 75 -7.94 14.67 2.15
N LEU A 76 -7.30 15.76 2.58
CA LEU A 76 -6.59 16.65 1.67
C LEU A 76 -5.41 15.95 0.99
N GLY A 77 -4.64 15.16 1.74
CA GLY A 77 -3.55 14.35 1.21
C GLY A 77 -4.05 13.36 0.18
N PHE A 78 -5.11 12.61 0.47
CA PHE A 78 -5.74 11.68 -0.47
C PHE A 78 -6.17 12.39 -1.77
N ALA A 79 -6.88 13.51 -1.67
CA ALA A 79 -7.29 14.27 -2.84
C ALA A 79 -6.10 14.77 -3.67
N TYR A 80 -4.99 15.16 -3.03
CA TYR A 80 -3.75 15.51 -3.73
C TYR A 80 -3.12 14.31 -4.44
N GLY A 81 -3.17 13.13 -3.84
CA GLY A 81 -2.67 11.88 -4.44
C GLY A 81 -3.39 11.56 -5.74
N VAL A 82 -4.73 11.58 -5.71
CA VAL A 82 -5.56 11.28 -6.90
C VAL A 82 -5.29 12.26 -8.06
N VAL A 83 -5.00 13.54 -7.78
CA VAL A 83 -4.64 14.50 -8.82
C VAL A 83 -3.14 14.54 -9.15
N GLY A 84 -2.36 13.59 -8.65
CA GLY A 84 -0.93 13.43 -8.94
C GLY A 84 -0.02 14.45 -8.26
N GLN A 85 -0.49 15.14 -7.23
CA GLN A 85 0.29 16.13 -6.47
C GLN A 85 1.02 15.48 -5.29
N HIS A 86 1.88 14.49 -5.56
CA HIS A 86 2.51 13.59 -4.56
C HIS A 86 3.34 14.31 -3.49
N ARG A 87 3.92 15.48 -3.79
CA ARG A 87 4.64 16.27 -2.79
C ARG A 87 3.69 16.83 -1.73
N GLN A 88 2.52 17.33 -2.15
CA GLN A 88 1.48 17.85 -1.25
C GLN A 88 0.82 16.71 -0.48
N GLU A 89 0.53 15.61 -1.15
CA GLU A 89 0.01 14.38 -0.57
C GLU A 89 0.88 13.94 0.62
N LEU A 90 2.18 13.75 0.39
CA LEU A 90 3.13 13.36 1.44
C LEU A 90 3.12 14.35 2.61
N ALA A 91 3.13 15.65 2.33
CA ALA A 91 3.16 16.68 3.37
C ALA A 91 1.91 16.64 4.25
N GLU A 92 0.74 16.40 3.65
CA GLU A 92 -0.52 16.36 4.38
C GLU A 92 -0.65 15.06 5.19
N TYR A 93 -0.22 13.90 4.66
CA TYR A 93 -0.16 12.65 5.44
C TYR A 93 0.77 12.76 6.64
N GLN A 94 1.94 13.38 6.47
CA GLN A 94 2.87 13.62 7.57
C GLN A 94 2.27 14.50 8.67
N LYS A 95 1.48 15.51 8.30
CA LYS A 95 0.76 16.35 9.26
C LYS A 95 -0.32 15.54 9.99
N ALA A 96 -1.11 14.75 9.28
CA ALA A 96 -2.14 13.90 9.87
C ALA A 96 -1.53 12.94 10.93
N ILE A 97 -0.40 12.29 10.59
CA ILE A 97 0.36 11.43 11.51
C ILE A 97 0.88 12.23 12.71
N GLY A 98 1.47 13.41 12.45
CA GLY A 98 2.00 14.30 13.50
C GLY A 98 0.92 14.79 14.47
N LEU A 99 -0.32 14.91 14.01
CA LEU A 99 -1.52 15.23 14.80
C LEU A 99 -2.13 14.02 15.51
N GLY A 100 -1.55 12.83 15.30
CA GLY A 100 -1.91 11.60 15.99
C GLY A 100 -3.00 10.78 15.31
N LEU A 101 -3.26 10.96 14.01
CA LEU A 101 -4.14 10.06 13.27
C LEU A 101 -3.45 8.71 13.08
N ASP A 102 -4.00 7.67 13.69
CA ASP A 102 -3.57 6.28 13.55
C ASP A 102 -4.68 5.50 12.82
N ASP A 103 -4.71 5.63 11.50
CA ASP A 103 -5.69 4.99 10.65
C ASP A 103 -4.99 4.09 9.62
N TRP A 104 -5.49 2.86 9.43
CA TRP A 104 -4.88 1.91 8.51
C TRP A 104 -4.90 2.41 7.05
N GLN A 105 -5.93 3.15 6.64
CA GLN A 105 -6.04 3.72 5.28
C GLN A 105 -4.97 4.79 5.04
N LEU A 106 -4.71 5.64 6.05
CA LEU A 106 -3.63 6.63 5.97
C LEU A 106 -2.28 5.96 5.74
N PHE A 107 -1.97 4.91 6.52
CA PHE A 107 -0.70 4.19 6.36
C PHE A 107 -0.65 3.37 5.07
N LEU A 108 -1.78 2.81 4.62
CA LEU A 108 -1.86 2.13 3.32
C LEU A 108 -1.54 3.12 2.18
N ASN A 109 -2.22 4.26 2.13
CA ASN A 109 -2.03 5.26 1.08
C ASN A 109 -0.60 5.84 1.09
N LEU A 110 -0.04 6.09 2.27
CA LEU A 110 1.35 6.52 2.41
C LEU A 110 2.33 5.43 1.92
N GLY A 111 2.02 4.17 2.19
CA GLY A 111 2.82 3.04 1.72
C GLY A 111 2.79 2.91 0.20
N LEU A 112 1.63 3.08 -0.42
CA LEU A 112 1.49 3.12 -1.88
C LEU A 112 2.29 4.27 -2.50
N LEU A 113 2.21 5.47 -1.94
CA LEU A 113 3.00 6.62 -2.37
C LEU A 113 4.52 6.34 -2.32
N TYR A 114 4.98 5.63 -1.28
CA TYR A 114 6.39 5.22 -1.19
C TYR A 114 6.75 4.13 -2.19
N LEU A 115 5.87 3.16 -2.48
CA LEU A 115 6.07 2.14 -3.52
C LEU A 115 6.22 2.78 -4.89
N ASP A 116 5.34 3.73 -5.24
CA ASP A 116 5.37 4.45 -6.51
C ASP A 116 6.63 5.32 -6.67
N SER A 117 7.14 5.83 -5.55
CA SER A 117 8.39 6.59 -5.50
C SER A 117 9.64 5.71 -5.45
N GLY A 118 9.51 4.38 -5.47
CA GLY A 118 10.62 3.43 -5.36
C GLY A 118 11.27 3.37 -3.97
N GLN A 119 10.65 3.96 -2.95
CA GLN A 119 11.13 3.99 -1.57
C GLN A 119 10.66 2.74 -0.80
N THR A 120 11.08 1.55 -1.27
CA THR A 120 10.55 0.26 -0.82
C THR A 120 10.78 -0.03 0.67
N ARG A 121 11.82 0.52 1.29
CA ARG A 121 12.05 0.37 2.74
C ARG A 121 11.02 1.14 3.54
N ASP A 122 10.80 2.42 3.21
CA ASP A 122 9.84 3.27 3.90
C ASP A 122 8.41 2.73 3.68
N ALA A 123 8.12 2.27 2.45
CA ALA A 123 6.88 1.58 2.12
C ALA A 123 6.63 0.38 3.04
N THR A 124 7.63 -0.52 3.19
CA THR A 124 7.47 -1.70 4.04
C THR A 124 7.16 -1.33 5.49
N GLU A 125 7.83 -0.31 6.04
CA GLU A 125 7.61 0.08 7.44
C GLU A 125 6.20 0.65 7.66
N VAL A 126 5.70 1.50 6.74
CA VAL A 126 4.36 2.07 6.90
C VAL A 126 3.26 1.06 6.56
N LEU A 127 3.46 0.16 5.59
CA LEU A 127 2.51 -0.91 5.28
C LEU A 127 2.40 -1.94 6.40
N ARG A 128 3.47 -2.20 7.13
CA ARG A 128 3.39 -3.00 8.38
C ARG A 128 2.49 -2.34 9.43
N LEU A 129 2.52 -1.02 9.55
CA LEU A 129 1.58 -0.31 10.44
C LEU A 129 0.15 -0.41 9.92
N ALA A 130 -0.07 -0.28 8.60
CA ALA A 130 -1.38 -0.47 7.99
C ALA A 130 -1.93 -1.87 8.30
N ALA A 131 -1.13 -2.93 8.10
CA ALA A 131 -1.53 -4.31 8.39
C ALA A 131 -1.78 -4.56 9.89
N LEU A 132 -1.02 -3.89 10.78
CA LEU A 132 -1.22 -3.98 12.22
C LEU A 132 -2.52 -3.30 12.68
N LEU A 133 -2.89 -2.17 12.06
CA LEU A 133 -4.10 -1.41 12.39
C LEU A 133 -5.34 -1.96 11.71
N GLY A 134 -5.18 -2.59 10.54
CA GLY A 134 -6.24 -3.22 9.76
C GLY A 134 -5.94 -4.69 9.46
N PRO A 135 -5.84 -5.58 10.49
CA PRO A 135 -5.41 -6.97 10.28
C PRO A 135 -6.40 -7.82 9.49
N GLU A 136 -7.64 -7.37 9.37
CA GLU A 136 -8.71 -8.02 8.60
C GLU A 136 -8.88 -7.40 7.20
N ARG A 137 -7.94 -6.56 6.80
CA ARG A 137 -7.98 -5.85 5.52
C ARG A 137 -7.05 -6.53 4.54
N PRO A 138 -7.58 -7.25 3.54
CA PRO A 138 -6.76 -7.99 2.59
C PRO A 138 -5.83 -7.07 1.79
N GLU A 139 -6.26 -5.84 1.49
CA GLU A 139 -5.48 -4.84 0.78
C GLU A 139 -4.21 -4.42 1.52
N THR A 140 -4.21 -4.39 2.87
CA THR A 140 -2.99 -4.04 3.64
C THR A 140 -1.94 -5.14 3.53
N HIS A 141 -2.36 -6.39 3.61
CA HIS A 141 -1.49 -7.56 3.47
C HIS A 141 -0.97 -7.71 2.05
N PHE A 142 -1.84 -7.53 1.04
CA PHE A 142 -1.45 -7.55 -0.37
C PHE A 142 -0.36 -6.52 -0.68
N ASN A 143 -0.56 -5.26 -0.29
CA ASN A 143 0.42 -4.21 -0.56
C ASN A 143 1.72 -4.40 0.25
N LEU A 144 1.63 -4.97 1.46
CA LEU A 144 2.81 -5.36 2.22
C LEU A 144 3.58 -6.50 1.55
N ALA A 145 2.87 -7.47 0.94
CA ALA A 145 3.49 -8.52 0.13
C ALA A 145 4.26 -7.95 -1.05
N LEU A 146 3.66 -6.99 -1.79
CA LEU A 146 4.35 -6.27 -2.88
C LEU A 146 5.60 -5.52 -2.39
N ALA A 147 5.53 -4.87 -1.24
CA ALA A 147 6.68 -4.17 -0.67
C ALA A 147 7.81 -5.14 -0.30
N TYR A 148 7.49 -6.31 0.26
CA TYR A 148 8.48 -7.35 0.56
C TYR A 148 9.07 -7.98 -0.70
N GLU A 149 8.24 -8.26 -1.70
CA GLU A 149 8.67 -8.79 -2.99
C GLU A 149 9.66 -7.83 -3.67
N ARG A 150 9.33 -6.53 -3.78
CA ARG A 150 10.23 -5.50 -4.34
C ARG A 150 11.56 -5.35 -3.57
N ARG A 151 11.62 -5.82 -2.33
CA ARG A 151 12.84 -5.90 -1.51
C ARG A 151 13.60 -7.21 -1.67
N GLY A 152 13.07 -8.18 -2.39
CA GLY A 152 13.60 -9.54 -2.48
C GLY A 152 13.40 -10.37 -1.20
N ALA A 153 12.53 -9.94 -0.31
CA ALA A 153 12.19 -10.64 0.94
C ALA A 153 11.06 -11.64 0.69
N LEU A 154 11.33 -12.64 -0.19
CA LEU A 154 10.31 -13.50 -0.80
C LEU A 154 9.50 -14.30 0.24
N ALA A 155 10.15 -14.83 1.29
CA ALA A 155 9.47 -15.58 2.33
C ALA A 155 8.42 -14.72 3.10
N GLN A 156 8.72 -13.46 3.37
CA GLN A 156 7.77 -12.53 3.97
C GLN A 156 6.67 -12.15 2.98
N ALA A 157 7.03 -11.94 1.71
CA ALA A 157 6.06 -11.67 0.65
C ALA A 157 5.05 -12.80 0.48
N GLU A 158 5.50 -14.06 0.47
CA GLU A 158 4.62 -15.25 0.43
C GLU A 158 3.64 -15.26 1.62
N GLN A 159 4.15 -15.05 2.84
CA GLN A 159 3.31 -15.05 4.03
C GLN A 159 2.20 -14.01 3.97
N GLU A 160 2.52 -12.80 3.57
CA GLU A 160 1.54 -11.71 3.48
C GLU A 160 0.56 -11.91 2.31
N ALA A 161 1.01 -12.39 1.15
CA ALA A 161 0.14 -12.72 0.03
C ALA A 161 -0.85 -13.84 0.39
N LEU A 162 -0.40 -14.90 1.07
CA LEU A 162 -1.26 -15.97 1.57
C LEU A 162 -2.25 -15.46 2.62
N LEU A 163 -1.85 -14.51 3.46
CA LEU A 163 -2.75 -13.92 4.46
C LEU A 163 -3.83 -13.07 3.77
N SER A 164 -3.46 -12.26 2.78
CA SER A 164 -4.41 -11.51 1.96
C SER A 164 -5.46 -12.44 1.32
N LEU A 165 -5.01 -13.51 0.65
CA LEU A 165 -5.89 -14.50 0.01
C LEU A 165 -6.73 -15.33 1.01
N ARG A 166 -6.26 -15.50 2.25
CA ARG A 166 -7.06 -16.15 3.31
C ARG A 166 -8.22 -15.27 3.75
N ILE A 167 -8.01 -13.94 3.80
CA ILE A 167 -9.05 -12.97 4.17
C ILE A 167 -10.03 -12.82 3.01
N ASP A 168 -9.51 -12.63 1.80
CA ASP A 168 -10.33 -12.55 0.58
C ASP A 168 -9.72 -13.41 -0.54
N PRO A 169 -10.26 -14.63 -0.77
CA PRO A 169 -9.78 -15.54 -1.82
C PRO A 169 -10.03 -15.05 -3.25
N SER A 170 -10.89 -14.06 -3.43
CA SER A 170 -11.33 -13.59 -4.76
C SER A 170 -10.40 -12.55 -5.39
N GLN A 171 -9.27 -12.20 -4.75
CA GLN A 171 -8.33 -11.20 -5.23
C GLN A 171 -7.41 -11.73 -6.35
N PRO A 172 -7.64 -11.37 -7.62
CA PRO A 172 -6.83 -11.87 -8.72
C PRO A 172 -5.38 -11.35 -8.65
N ASP A 173 -5.20 -10.12 -8.20
CA ASP A 173 -3.89 -9.48 -8.11
C ASP A 173 -3.01 -10.14 -7.04
N ALA A 174 -3.58 -10.49 -5.89
CA ALA A 174 -2.87 -11.19 -4.83
C ALA A 174 -2.45 -12.62 -5.27
N ARG A 175 -3.34 -13.34 -5.97
CA ARG A 175 -3.02 -14.65 -6.52
C ARG A 175 -1.95 -14.59 -7.61
N ASN A 176 -2.03 -13.61 -8.51
CA ASN A 176 -0.99 -13.39 -9.51
C ASN A 176 0.37 -13.07 -8.88
N THR A 177 0.38 -12.23 -7.85
CA THR A 177 1.59 -11.88 -7.10
C THR A 177 2.18 -13.10 -6.40
N LEU A 178 1.35 -13.95 -5.79
CA LEU A 178 1.80 -15.20 -5.17
C LEU A 178 2.48 -16.11 -6.20
N GLY A 179 1.89 -16.25 -7.40
CA GLY A 179 2.51 -16.96 -8.52
C GLY A 179 3.86 -16.36 -8.93
N ALA A 180 3.98 -15.04 -8.97
CA ALA A 180 5.24 -14.34 -9.28
C ALA A 180 6.30 -14.60 -8.20
N ILE A 181 5.93 -14.55 -6.93
CA ILE A 181 6.81 -14.87 -5.79
C ILE A 181 7.35 -16.31 -5.93
N TYR A 182 6.49 -17.29 -6.21
CA TYR A 182 6.93 -18.68 -6.43
C TYR A 182 7.86 -18.81 -7.63
N ALA A 183 7.63 -18.07 -8.69
CA ALA A 183 8.51 -18.09 -9.86
C ALA A 183 9.88 -17.49 -9.54
N GLU A 184 9.95 -16.43 -8.73
CA GLU A 184 11.21 -15.84 -8.25
C GLU A 184 11.99 -16.78 -7.32
N GLU A 185 11.29 -17.62 -6.56
CA GLU A 185 11.89 -18.70 -5.76
C GLU A 185 12.35 -19.88 -6.62
N GLY A 186 12.07 -19.88 -7.92
CA GLY A 186 12.33 -21.00 -8.82
C GLY A 186 11.32 -22.15 -8.71
N ASN A 187 10.24 -21.95 -7.97
CA ASN A 187 9.17 -22.93 -7.80
C ASN A 187 8.11 -22.81 -8.89
N TYR A 188 8.52 -23.12 -10.13
CA TYR A 188 7.67 -22.94 -11.32
C TYR A 188 6.41 -23.81 -11.29
N VAL A 189 6.43 -24.94 -10.57
CA VAL A 189 5.25 -25.78 -10.40
C VAL A 189 4.16 -25.07 -9.62
N ARG A 190 4.48 -24.48 -8.48
CA ARG A 190 3.52 -23.68 -7.71
C ARG A 190 3.09 -22.42 -8.46
N ALA A 191 4.03 -21.73 -9.10
CA ALA A 191 3.72 -20.56 -9.91
C ALA A 191 2.67 -20.88 -10.99
N SER A 192 2.87 -21.96 -11.75
CA SER A 192 1.94 -22.38 -12.78
C SER A 192 0.57 -22.81 -12.23
N GLN A 193 0.53 -23.41 -11.04
CA GLN A 193 -0.73 -23.75 -10.37
C GLN A 193 -1.54 -22.50 -10.05
N GLU A 194 -0.96 -21.50 -9.38
CA GLU A 194 -1.66 -20.27 -9.04
C GLU A 194 -2.20 -19.54 -10.28
N TRP A 195 -1.38 -19.44 -11.33
CA TRP A 195 -1.81 -18.76 -12.55
C TRP A 195 -2.84 -19.58 -13.36
N ASN A 196 -2.77 -20.91 -13.38
CA ASN A 196 -3.77 -21.74 -14.03
C ASN A 196 -5.13 -21.68 -13.32
N GLU A 197 -5.13 -21.71 -11.98
CA GLU A 197 -6.35 -21.53 -11.19
C GLU A 197 -6.97 -20.15 -11.49
N LEU A 198 -6.15 -19.09 -11.48
CA LEU A 198 -6.61 -17.73 -11.75
C LEU A 198 -7.18 -17.60 -13.17
N VAL A 199 -6.54 -18.16 -14.19
CA VAL A 199 -7.06 -18.16 -15.57
C VAL A 199 -8.31 -19.03 -15.69
N GLY A 200 -8.43 -20.09 -14.89
CA GLY A 200 -9.65 -20.90 -14.82
C GLY A 200 -10.85 -20.12 -14.27
N GLU A 201 -10.61 -19.28 -13.28
CA GLU A 201 -11.63 -18.40 -12.65
C GLU A 201 -11.92 -17.16 -13.50
N ILE A 202 -10.86 -16.52 -14.02
CA ILE A 202 -10.92 -15.27 -14.79
C ILE A 202 -10.12 -15.46 -16.09
N PRO A 203 -10.74 -16.02 -17.16
CA PRO A 203 -10.03 -16.38 -18.40
C PRO A 203 -9.31 -15.21 -19.09
N ASP A 204 -9.82 -13.99 -18.93
CA ASP A 204 -9.27 -12.79 -19.55
C ASP A 204 -8.28 -12.02 -18.68
N TYR A 205 -7.86 -12.58 -17.53
CA TYR A 205 -6.87 -11.93 -16.68
C TYR A 205 -5.49 -11.96 -17.33
N ALA A 206 -5.16 -10.87 -18.02
CA ALA A 206 -3.98 -10.76 -18.87
C ALA A 206 -2.63 -11.03 -18.17
N PRO A 207 -2.38 -10.55 -16.92
CA PRO A 207 -1.09 -10.80 -16.26
C PRO A 207 -0.78 -12.28 -16.07
N ALA A 208 -1.73 -13.08 -15.56
CA ALA A 208 -1.52 -14.52 -15.35
C ALA A 208 -1.31 -15.29 -16.66
N ARG A 209 -2.08 -14.95 -17.71
CA ARG A 209 -1.90 -15.54 -19.04
C ARG A 209 -0.51 -15.28 -19.61
N THR A 210 -0.03 -14.05 -19.46
CA THR A 210 1.32 -13.68 -19.92
C THR A 210 2.39 -14.40 -19.11
N ASN A 211 2.24 -14.49 -17.80
CA ASN A 211 3.17 -15.20 -16.94
C ASN A 211 3.22 -16.70 -17.28
N LEU A 212 2.08 -17.35 -17.55
CA LEU A 212 2.03 -18.73 -18.04
C LEU A 212 2.76 -18.90 -19.37
N ALA A 213 2.57 -17.98 -20.31
CA ALA A 213 3.25 -18.05 -21.60
C ALA A 213 4.77 -17.89 -21.46
N ILE A 214 5.22 -17.01 -20.59
CA ILE A 214 6.65 -16.85 -20.25
C ILE A 214 7.20 -18.16 -19.66
N LEU A 215 6.48 -18.74 -18.72
CA LEU A 215 6.91 -19.99 -18.07
C LEU A 215 7.00 -21.16 -19.06
N GLN A 216 6.02 -21.33 -19.95
CA GLN A 216 6.04 -22.34 -21.01
C GLN A 216 7.21 -22.15 -21.97
N HIS A 217 7.55 -20.89 -22.30
CA HIS A 217 8.72 -20.59 -23.13
C HIS A 217 10.03 -20.97 -22.42
N VAL A 218 10.13 -20.73 -21.14
CA VAL A 218 11.27 -21.13 -20.31
C VAL A 218 11.45 -22.64 -20.30
N GLU A 219 10.38 -23.37 -20.05
CA GLU A 219 10.39 -24.84 -19.99
C GLU A 219 10.72 -25.45 -21.36
N SER A 220 10.18 -24.88 -22.46
CA SER A 220 10.41 -25.39 -23.82
C SER A 220 11.83 -25.16 -24.35
N ASN A 221 12.48 -24.09 -23.92
CA ASN A 221 13.84 -23.77 -24.36
C ASN A 221 14.93 -24.48 -23.55
N GLY A 222 14.55 -25.33 -22.64
CA GLY A 222 15.34 -26.32 -21.92
C GLY A 222 16.71 -25.85 -21.44
N SER A 223 16.87 -25.54 -20.18
CA SER A 223 18.11 -25.68 -19.37
C SER A 223 19.36 -24.90 -19.78
N LYS A 224 19.29 -23.83 -20.54
CA LYS A 224 20.44 -22.92 -20.75
C LYS A 224 20.34 -21.62 -19.95
N GLY A 225 20.02 -21.73 -18.70
CA GLY A 225 19.93 -20.62 -17.74
C GLY A 225 18.49 -20.48 -17.21
N ALA A 226 18.36 -20.49 -15.90
CA ALA A 226 17.10 -20.06 -15.30
C ALA A 226 16.76 -18.66 -15.85
N PRO A 227 15.49 -18.37 -16.20
CA PRO A 227 15.13 -17.02 -16.61
C PRO A 227 15.49 -16.09 -15.47
N ASP A 228 16.03 -14.93 -15.82
CA ASP A 228 16.08 -13.84 -14.89
C ASP A 228 14.63 -13.61 -14.37
N SER A 229 14.44 -13.69 -13.06
CA SER A 229 13.14 -13.51 -12.41
C SER A 229 12.44 -12.19 -12.75
N SER A 230 13.17 -11.26 -13.38
CA SER A 230 12.65 -9.97 -13.86
C SER A 230 11.69 -10.08 -15.06
N GLY A 231 11.56 -11.28 -15.68
CA GLY A 231 10.72 -11.47 -16.88
C GLY A 231 9.23 -11.64 -16.61
N PHE A 232 8.84 -11.96 -15.36
CA PHE A 232 7.42 -12.16 -15.04
C PHE A 232 6.71 -10.82 -14.78
N ILE A 233 5.45 -10.76 -15.23
CA ILE A 233 4.63 -9.55 -15.05
C ILE A 233 4.21 -9.45 -13.58
N ARG A 234 4.73 -8.41 -12.95
CA ARG A 234 4.31 -7.93 -11.65
C ARG A 234 3.21 -6.90 -11.84
N ILE A 235 2.34 -6.80 -10.87
CA ILE A 235 1.35 -5.73 -10.84
C ILE A 235 2.07 -4.45 -10.41
N PRO A 236 1.85 -3.34 -11.12
CA PRO A 236 2.50 -2.07 -10.84
C PRO A 236 2.12 -1.49 -9.46
#